data_89681f2b0b4ed90629c32bef3702c1eb
#
_entry.id   89681f2b0b4ed90629c32bef3702c1eb
#
_cell.length_a   1.000
_cell.length_b   1.000
_cell.length_c   1.000
_cell.angle_alpha   90.00
_cell.angle_beta   90.00
_cell.angle_gamma   90.00
#
_symmetry.space_group_name_H-M   'P 1'
#
loop_
_entity.id
_entity.type
_entity.pdbx_description
1 polymer ?
#
loop_
_entity_poly.entity_id
_entity_poly.type
_entity_poly.pdbx_seq_one_letter_code
_entity_poly.pdbx_strand_id
1 'polypeptide(L)'
;KARALKRVRRFIRNGWLSAWVDEKAEKLYLTAEDYRAAQEAAAASKAPPQPEPAAEKTDDVPLNLETARRFAAVLQQEKQLMQDAQGREELDHMQTTTTAICDWLEAHPESLPKARRFAEYYIPTTLKLLHTYNDVQGQQGENAETIRRDIAGILHTLNQAYDTLYDTLLSDVAMDVSSEIAALQGMLANDGLTGGNFE
;
A
#
# COMPACT_ATOMS: atom_id res chain seq x y z
N LYS A 1 2.03 8.42 -39.49
CA LYS A 1 2.07 7.20 -38.68
C LYS A 1 0.84 6.31 -38.94
N ALA A 2 -0.42 6.77 -38.84
CA ALA A 2 -1.63 5.98 -39.05
C ALA A 2 -1.75 5.30 -40.41
N ARG A 3 -1.23 5.92 -41.49
CA ARG A 3 -1.20 5.32 -42.83
C ARG A 3 -0.20 4.16 -42.95
N ALA A 4 0.91 4.20 -42.22
CA ALA A 4 1.89 3.13 -42.17
C ALA A 4 1.34 1.91 -41.44
N LEU A 5 0.66 2.08 -40.30
CA LEU A 5 0.00 1.00 -39.55
C LEU A 5 -1.08 0.30 -40.36
N LYS A 6 -1.88 1.02 -41.15
CA LYS A 6 -2.85 0.43 -42.06
C LYS A 6 -2.21 -0.48 -43.13
N ARG A 7 -1.04 -0.08 -43.67
CA ARG A 7 -0.29 -0.93 -44.63
C ARG A 7 0.25 -2.18 -43.96
N VAL A 8 0.84 -2.06 -42.79
CA VAL A 8 1.39 -3.19 -42.02
C VAL A 8 0.28 -4.21 -41.71
N ARG A 9 -0.90 -3.78 -41.24
CA ARG A 9 -2.06 -4.66 -41.03
C ARG A 9 -2.49 -5.41 -42.27
N ARG A 10 -2.43 -4.77 -43.45
CA ARG A 10 -2.75 -5.41 -44.71
C ARG A 10 -1.75 -6.51 -45.05
N PHE A 11 -0.46 -6.31 -44.76
CA PHE A 11 0.58 -7.32 -44.96
C PHE A 11 0.43 -8.49 -43.98
N ILE A 12 0.11 -8.24 -42.73
CA ILE A 12 -0.15 -9.29 -41.73
C ILE A 12 -1.38 -10.11 -42.13
N ARG A 13 -2.47 -9.45 -42.51
CA ARG A 13 -3.72 -10.15 -42.93
C ARG A 13 -3.55 -10.98 -44.21
N ASN A 14 -2.67 -10.57 -45.09
CA ASN A 14 -2.37 -11.31 -46.33
C ASN A 14 -1.29 -12.40 -46.15
N GLY A 15 -0.81 -12.62 -44.91
CA GLY A 15 0.21 -13.63 -44.61
C GLY A 15 1.62 -13.29 -45.07
N TRP A 16 1.86 -12.05 -45.50
CA TRP A 16 3.16 -11.61 -46.00
C TRP A 16 4.12 -11.12 -44.89
N LEU A 17 3.57 -10.91 -43.70
CA LEU A 17 4.34 -10.51 -42.52
C LEU A 17 3.76 -11.15 -41.27
N SER A 18 4.59 -11.91 -40.54
CA SER A 18 4.23 -12.44 -39.21
C SER A 18 4.66 -11.41 -38.16
N ALA A 19 3.71 -10.61 -37.69
CA ALA A 19 3.98 -9.57 -36.69
C ALA A 19 2.72 -9.26 -35.87
N TRP A 20 2.91 -8.76 -34.66
CA TRP A 20 1.85 -8.34 -33.74
C TRP A 20 1.91 -6.82 -33.58
N VAL A 21 0.74 -6.18 -33.61
CA VAL A 21 0.62 -4.70 -33.50
C VAL A 21 -0.05 -4.36 -32.19
N ASP A 22 0.64 -3.59 -31.34
CA ASP A 22 0.04 -2.93 -30.20
C ASP A 22 -0.46 -1.54 -30.62
N GLU A 23 -1.79 -1.40 -30.65
CA GLU A 23 -2.43 -0.15 -31.10
C GLU A 23 -2.29 0.99 -30.07
N LYS A 24 -2.19 0.66 -28.78
CA LYS A 24 -2.08 1.65 -27.71
C LYS A 24 -0.67 2.20 -27.59
N ALA A 25 0.33 1.33 -27.74
CA ALA A 25 1.73 1.70 -27.69
C ALA A 25 2.28 2.17 -29.05
N GLU A 26 1.49 2.06 -30.15
CA GLU A 26 1.92 2.31 -31.54
C GLU A 26 3.18 1.50 -31.94
N LYS A 27 3.35 0.29 -31.40
CA LYS A 27 4.53 -0.56 -31.59
C LYS A 27 4.19 -1.80 -32.40
N LEU A 28 5.17 -2.30 -33.15
CA LEU A 28 5.14 -3.53 -33.94
C LEU A 28 6.15 -4.51 -33.34
N TYR A 29 5.72 -5.73 -33.08
CA TYR A 29 6.56 -6.81 -32.59
C TYR A 29 6.68 -7.89 -33.64
N LEU A 30 7.90 -8.36 -33.88
CA LEU A 30 8.18 -9.36 -34.91
C LEU A 30 8.10 -10.79 -34.37
N THR A 31 8.11 -10.96 -33.05
CA THR A 31 7.95 -12.25 -32.38
C THR A 31 6.76 -12.24 -31.44
N ALA A 32 6.12 -13.42 -31.26
CA ALA A 32 5.02 -13.59 -30.31
C ALA A 32 5.49 -13.40 -28.87
N GLU A 33 6.76 -13.72 -28.59
CA GLU A 33 7.38 -13.60 -27.26
C GLU A 33 7.54 -12.14 -26.87
N ASP A 34 8.06 -11.31 -27.74
CA ASP A 34 8.21 -9.87 -27.51
C ASP A 34 6.86 -9.18 -27.30
N TYR A 35 5.83 -9.61 -28.04
CA TYR A 35 4.48 -9.08 -27.89
C TYR A 35 3.87 -9.48 -26.54
N ARG A 36 4.04 -10.74 -26.12
CA ARG A 36 3.58 -11.20 -24.79
C ARG A 36 4.32 -10.48 -23.66
N ALA A 37 5.66 -10.39 -23.73
CA ALA A 37 6.46 -9.68 -22.75
C ALA A 37 6.07 -8.20 -22.64
N ALA A 38 5.75 -7.56 -23.75
CA ALA A 38 5.27 -6.18 -23.75
C ALA A 38 3.84 -6.04 -23.17
N GLN A 39 2.97 -7.03 -23.40
CA GLN A 39 1.63 -7.10 -22.79
C GLN A 39 1.69 -7.38 -21.29
N GLU A 40 2.56 -8.28 -20.85
CA GLU A 40 2.82 -8.57 -19.43
C GLU A 40 3.40 -7.35 -18.73
N ALA A 41 4.37 -6.66 -19.34
CA ALA A 41 4.90 -5.41 -18.81
C ALA A 41 3.84 -4.29 -18.75
N ALA A 42 2.94 -4.20 -19.75
CA ALA A 42 1.85 -3.24 -19.76
C ALA A 42 0.72 -3.62 -18.78
N ALA A 43 0.52 -4.92 -18.50
CA ALA A 43 -0.40 -5.42 -17.49
C ALA A 43 0.20 -5.20 -16.08
N ALA A 44 1.50 -5.45 -15.90
CA ALA A 44 2.23 -5.15 -14.68
C ALA A 44 2.24 -3.64 -14.36
N SER A 45 2.26 -2.78 -15.38
CA SER A 45 2.14 -1.32 -15.19
C SER A 45 0.71 -0.84 -14.91
N LYS A 46 -0.30 -1.72 -15.05
CA LYS A 46 -1.71 -1.45 -14.71
C LYS A 46 -2.16 -2.14 -13.44
N ALA A 47 -1.39 -3.11 -12.94
CA ALA A 47 -1.56 -3.59 -11.58
C ALA A 47 -1.21 -2.44 -10.62
N PRO A 48 -1.95 -2.24 -9.52
CA PRO A 48 -1.49 -1.33 -8.48
C PRO A 48 -0.06 -1.76 -8.13
N PRO A 49 0.89 -0.82 -8.02
CA PRO A 49 2.29 -1.16 -7.86
C PRO A 49 2.44 -2.05 -6.63
N GLN A 50 2.79 -3.31 -6.87
CA GLN A 50 3.35 -4.17 -5.85
C GLN A 50 4.60 -3.46 -5.35
N PRO A 51 4.81 -3.32 -4.04
CA PRO A 51 5.96 -2.62 -3.52
C PRO A 51 7.24 -3.36 -3.92
N GLU A 52 7.91 -2.87 -4.97
CA GLU A 52 9.30 -3.21 -5.19
C GLU A 52 10.12 -2.69 -4.01
N PRO A 53 11.11 -3.44 -3.51
CA PRO A 53 12.03 -2.92 -2.51
C PRO A 53 12.79 -1.75 -3.17
N ALA A 54 12.33 -0.53 -2.89
CA ALA A 54 12.97 0.67 -3.39
C ALA A 54 14.35 0.79 -2.75
N ALA A 55 15.36 0.80 -3.62
CA ALA A 55 16.69 1.25 -3.26
C ALA A 55 16.59 2.61 -2.55
N GLU A 56 17.19 2.67 -1.39
CA GLU A 56 17.33 3.84 -0.54
C GLU A 56 17.83 5.05 -1.35
N LYS A 57 16.94 6.02 -1.54
CA LYS A 57 17.37 7.40 -1.73
C LYS A 57 17.02 8.13 -0.42
N THR A 58 18.02 8.29 0.38
CA THR A 58 18.02 9.14 1.56
C THR A 58 17.91 10.59 1.11
N ASP A 59 16.70 11.08 0.94
CA ASP A 59 16.45 12.51 0.97
C ASP A 59 16.05 12.88 2.38
N ASP A 60 16.88 13.66 3.00
CA ASP A 60 16.87 14.08 4.42
C ASP A 60 15.79 15.17 4.65
N VAL A 61 14.56 14.91 4.18
CA VAL A 61 13.42 15.78 4.46
C VAL A 61 12.64 15.14 5.61
N PRO A 62 12.48 15.85 6.74
CA PRO A 62 11.73 15.31 7.88
C PRO A 62 10.29 15.00 7.46
N LEU A 63 9.83 13.80 7.79
CA LEU A 63 8.46 13.35 7.53
C LEU A 63 7.48 14.29 8.25
N ASN A 64 6.55 14.88 7.51
CA ASN A 64 5.54 15.74 8.10
C ASN A 64 4.37 14.91 8.66
N LEU A 65 4.40 14.64 9.97
CA LEU A 65 3.32 13.93 10.67
C LEU A 65 1.97 14.68 10.63
N GLU A 66 1.99 15.99 10.37
CA GLU A 66 0.77 16.77 10.22
C GLU A 66 -0.13 16.23 9.11
N THR A 67 0.46 15.77 8.00
CA THR A 67 -0.29 15.14 6.91
C THR A 67 -0.99 13.85 7.37
N ALA A 68 -0.32 13.02 8.16
CA ALA A 68 -0.90 11.80 8.68
C ALA A 68 -2.01 12.08 9.72
N ARG A 69 -1.85 13.08 10.57
CA ARG A 69 -2.90 13.51 11.51
C ARG A 69 -4.11 14.11 10.80
N ARG A 70 -3.89 14.91 9.76
CA ARG A 70 -4.98 15.40 8.89
C ARG A 70 -5.71 14.26 8.21
N PHE A 71 -5.00 13.25 7.77
CA PHE A 71 -5.59 12.06 7.19
C PHE A 71 -6.53 11.34 8.15
N ALA A 72 -6.13 11.14 9.42
CA ALA A 72 -7.00 10.53 10.42
C ALA A 72 -8.30 11.34 10.62
N ALA A 73 -8.24 12.68 10.56
CA ALA A 73 -9.43 13.53 10.63
C ALA A 73 -10.31 13.40 9.37
N VAL A 74 -9.71 13.28 8.19
CA VAL A 74 -10.45 13.07 6.94
C VAL A 74 -11.12 11.71 6.92
N LEU A 75 -10.48 10.64 7.42
CA LEU A 75 -11.10 9.32 7.53
C LEU A 75 -12.41 9.36 8.32
N GLN A 76 -12.47 10.19 9.37
CA GLN A 76 -13.72 10.38 10.14
C GLN A 76 -14.83 11.02 9.32
N GLN A 77 -14.50 11.93 8.42
CA GLN A 77 -15.47 12.55 7.52
C GLN A 77 -15.94 11.57 6.44
N GLU A 78 -15.00 10.86 5.80
CA GLU A 78 -15.29 9.86 4.79
C GLU A 78 -16.14 8.71 5.34
N LYS A 79 -15.90 8.30 6.59
CA LYS A 79 -16.73 7.32 7.30
C LYS A 79 -18.19 7.74 7.43
N GLN A 80 -18.46 9.04 7.65
CA GLN A 80 -19.83 9.56 7.73
C GLN A 80 -20.55 9.53 6.38
N LEU A 81 -19.81 9.68 5.28
CA LEU A 81 -20.34 9.65 3.92
C LEU A 81 -20.55 8.22 3.41
N MET A 82 -19.81 7.26 3.95
CA MET A 82 -19.86 5.87 3.52
C MET A 82 -21.16 5.18 3.96
N GLN A 83 -21.92 4.64 3.02
CA GLN A 83 -23.20 3.97 3.28
C GLN A 83 -23.00 2.51 3.71
N ASP A 84 -21.95 1.87 3.23
CA ASP A 84 -21.62 0.48 3.54
C ASP A 84 -21.13 0.30 4.98
N ALA A 85 -21.71 -0.66 5.71
CA ALA A 85 -21.36 -0.91 7.11
C ALA A 85 -19.94 -1.45 7.26
N GLN A 86 -19.55 -2.39 6.41
CA GLN A 86 -18.21 -2.97 6.41
C GLN A 86 -17.15 -1.93 6.08
N GLY A 87 -17.41 -1.09 5.08
CA GLY A 87 -16.52 0.02 4.75
C GLY A 87 -16.34 1.00 5.91
N ARG A 88 -17.38 1.27 6.69
CA ARG A 88 -17.26 2.11 7.90
C ARG A 88 -16.39 1.48 8.97
N GLU A 89 -16.46 0.16 9.16
CA GLU A 89 -15.60 -0.56 10.10
C GLU A 89 -14.12 -0.53 9.63
N GLU A 90 -13.88 -0.70 8.34
CA GLU A 90 -12.53 -0.59 7.77
C GLU A 90 -11.95 0.82 7.96
N LEU A 91 -12.75 1.88 7.79
CA LEU A 91 -12.29 3.25 8.01
C LEU A 91 -12.05 3.56 9.49
N ASP A 92 -12.85 2.99 10.39
CA ASP A 92 -12.66 3.14 11.84
C ASP A 92 -11.34 2.49 12.30
N HIS A 93 -11.08 1.28 11.82
CA HIS A 93 -9.83 0.58 12.06
C HIS A 93 -8.65 1.39 11.52
N MET A 94 -8.72 1.81 10.25
CA MET A 94 -7.68 2.62 9.62
C MET A 94 -7.39 3.92 10.38
N GLN A 95 -8.43 4.60 10.86
CA GLN A 95 -8.29 5.81 11.68
C GLN A 95 -7.56 5.51 12.99
N THR A 96 -7.94 4.45 13.67
CA THR A 96 -7.34 4.04 14.95
C THR A 96 -5.87 3.71 14.78
N THR A 97 -5.54 2.87 13.80
CA THR A 97 -4.14 2.47 13.52
C THR A 97 -3.30 3.68 13.06
N THR A 98 -3.86 4.56 12.20
CA THR A 98 -3.17 5.80 11.78
C THR A 98 -2.85 6.69 12.97
N THR A 99 -3.78 6.86 13.89
CA THR A 99 -3.57 7.67 15.12
C THR A 99 -2.47 7.05 15.99
N ALA A 100 -2.52 5.74 16.20
CA ALA A 100 -1.50 5.02 16.97
C ALA A 100 -0.10 5.14 16.32
N ILE A 101 0.00 5.04 15.00
CA ILE A 101 1.25 5.26 14.27
C ILE A 101 1.77 6.69 14.49
N CYS A 102 0.90 7.71 14.39
CA CYS A 102 1.29 9.10 14.60
C CYS A 102 1.78 9.35 16.02
N ASP A 103 1.05 8.85 17.04
CA ASP A 103 1.42 9.00 18.45
C ASP A 103 2.76 8.32 18.76
N TRP A 104 2.97 7.13 18.17
CA TRP A 104 4.23 6.41 18.29
C TRP A 104 5.40 7.19 17.68
N LEU A 105 5.25 7.68 16.46
CA LEU A 105 6.29 8.41 15.73
C LEU A 105 6.62 9.76 16.37
N GLU A 106 5.66 10.39 17.06
CA GLU A 106 5.94 11.59 17.85
C GLU A 106 6.80 11.30 19.09
N ALA A 107 6.56 10.16 19.73
CA ALA A 107 7.35 9.70 20.86
C ALA A 107 8.72 9.14 20.45
N HIS A 108 8.84 8.62 19.22
CA HIS A 108 10.02 7.92 18.69
C HIS A 108 10.42 8.48 17.31
N PRO A 109 11.00 9.70 17.25
CA PRO A 109 11.35 10.35 15.98
C PRO A 109 12.36 9.58 15.14
N GLU A 110 13.18 8.74 15.75
CA GLU A 110 14.16 7.86 15.09
C GLU A 110 13.48 6.83 14.16
N SER A 111 12.21 6.52 14.41
CA SER A 111 11.41 5.60 13.60
C SER A 111 10.75 6.26 12.37
N LEU A 112 10.81 7.59 12.23
CA LEU A 112 10.21 8.32 11.10
C LEU A 112 10.60 7.81 9.71
N PRO A 113 11.87 7.41 9.44
CA PRO A 113 12.25 6.88 8.13
C PRO A 113 11.45 5.63 7.73
N LYS A 114 11.03 4.80 8.70
CA LYS A 114 10.23 3.58 8.46
C LYS A 114 8.82 3.90 7.98
N ALA A 115 8.26 5.03 8.39
CA ALA A 115 6.92 5.47 8.04
C ALA A 115 6.86 6.37 6.78
N ARG A 116 7.99 6.65 6.13
CA ARG A 116 8.02 7.54 4.95
C ARG A 116 7.05 7.12 3.87
N ARG A 117 7.05 5.82 3.50
CA ARG A 117 6.17 5.27 2.47
C ARG A 117 4.69 5.37 2.85
N PHE A 118 4.37 5.22 4.12
CA PHE A 118 3.02 5.40 4.65
C PHE A 118 2.51 6.82 4.38
N ALA A 119 3.28 7.85 4.75
CA ALA A 119 2.84 9.23 4.62
C ALA A 119 2.90 9.76 3.18
N GLU A 120 3.92 9.39 2.40
CA GLU A 120 4.12 9.94 1.04
C GLU A 120 3.32 9.21 -0.03
N TYR A 121 2.97 7.95 0.19
CA TYR A 121 2.32 7.12 -0.82
C TYR A 121 0.98 6.53 -0.38
N TYR A 122 0.93 5.83 0.77
CA TYR A 122 -0.30 5.13 1.16
C TYR A 122 -1.42 6.09 1.53
N ILE A 123 -1.15 7.14 2.29
CA ILE A 123 -2.14 8.15 2.67
C ILE A 123 -2.79 8.82 1.45
N PRO A 124 -2.05 9.45 0.52
CA PRO A 124 -2.67 10.12 -0.62
C PRO A 124 -3.38 9.13 -1.57
N THR A 125 -2.89 7.89 -1.69
CA THR A 125 -3.55 6.87 -2.50
C THR A 125 -4.86 6.45 -1.86
N THR A 126 -4.90 6.23 -0.55
CA THR A 126 -6.12 5.88 0.19
C THR A 126 -7.18 6.97 0.06
N LEU A 127 -6.82 8.24 0.23
CA LEU A 127 -7.75 9.35 0.05
C LEU A 127 -8.36 9.37 -1.35
N LYS A 128 -7.55 9.17 -2.39
CA LYS A 128 -8.05 9.12 -3.75
C LYS A 128 -9.06 7.98 -3.96
N LEU A 129 -8.80 6.82 -3.38
CA LEU A 129 -9.71 5.67 -3.46
C LEU A 129 -11.02 5.94 -2.72
N LEU A 130 -10.97 6.55 -1.55
CA LEU A 130 -12.15 6.92 -0.77
C LEU A 130 -13.03 7.93 -1.50
N HIS A 131 -12.44 8.98 -2.07
CA HIS A 131 -13.20 9.93 -2.89
C HIS A 131 -13.86 9.22 -4.07
N THR A 132 -13.13 8.34 -4.78
CA THR A 132 -13.70 7.57 -5.89
C THR A 132 -14.84 6.67 -5.42
N TYR A 133 -14.71 6.02 -4.25
CA TYR A 133 -15.77 5.20 -3.68
C TYR A 133 -17.03 6.02 -3.41
N ASN A 134 -16.88 7.18 -2.77
CA ASN A 134 -18.00 8.06 -2.45
C ASN A 134 -18.68 8.63 -3.69
N ASP A 135 -17.92 8.94 -4.75
CA ASP A 135 -18.46 9.39 -6.03
C ASP A 135 -19.33 8.33 -6.72
N VAL A 136 -19.01 7.05 -6.56
CA VAL A 136 -19.71 5.95 -7.24
C VAL A 136 -20.70 5.21 -6.34
N GLN A 137 -20.76 5.48 -5.03
CA GLN A 137 -21.62 4.70 -4.11
C GLN A 137 -23.11 4.84 -4.42
N GLY A 138 -23.55 5.98 -4.94
CA GLY A 138 -24.93 6.23 -5.38
C GLY A 138 -25.21 5.84 -6.84
N GLN A 139 -24.21 5.43 -7.61
CA GLN A 139 -24.36 5.07 -9.01
C GLN A 139 -24.82 3.62 -9.17
N GLN A 140 -25.67 3.39 -10.18
CA GLN A 140 -26.15 2.06 -10.56
C GLN A 140 -25.39 1.55 -11.77
N GLY A 141 -25.19 0.23 -11.85
CA GLY A 141 -24.57 -0.45 -12.98
C GLY A 141 -23.34 -1.28 -12.60
N GLU A 142 -23.06 -2.26 -13.43
CA GLU A 142 -22.01 -3.26 -13.21
C GLU A 142 -20.62 -2.65 -12.95
N ASN A 143 -20.29 -1.59 -13.70
CA ASN A 143 -19.00 -0.91 -13.50
C ASN A 143 -18.90 -0.23 -12.14
N ALA A 144 -19.99 0.41 -11.66
CA ALA A 144 -20.01 1.06 -10.36
C ALA A 144 -19.89 0.03 -9.22
N GLU A 145 -20.55 -1.12 -9.35
CA GLU A 145 -20.46 -2.22 -8.40
C GLU A 145 -19.06 -2.81 -8.38
N THR A 146 -18.44 -2.99 -9.54
CA THR A 146 -17.06 -3.50 -9.66
C THR A 146 -16.09 -2.54 -8.99
N ILE A 147 -16.18 -1.23 -9.25
CA ILE A 147 -15.31 -0.22 -8.62
C ILE A 147 -15.47 -0.23 -7.10
N ARG A 148 -16.71 -0.28 -6.58
CA ARG A 148 -16.93 -0.35 -5.13
C ARG A 148 -16.31 -1.60 -4.50
N ARG A 149 -16.49 -2.75 -5.13
CA ARG A 149 -15.93 -4.03 -4.64
C ARG A 149 -14.40 -4.01 -4.63
N ASP A 150 -13.80 -3.52 -5.71
CA ASP A 150 -12.35 -3.45 -5.84
C ASP A 150 -11.74 -2.49 -4.82
N ILE A 151 -12.40 -1.33 -4.59
CA ILE A 151 -11.95 -0.39 -3.57
C ILE A 151 -12.12 -0.97 -2.17
N ALA A 152 -13.24 -1.62 -1.86
CA ALA A 152 -13.44 -2.27 -0.56
C ALA A 152 -12.36 -3.33 -0.27
N GLY A 153 -12.02 -4.14 -1.28
CA GLY A 153 -10.94 -5.14 -1.16
C GLY A 153 -9.57 -4.52 -0.90
N ILE A 154 -9.25 -3.42 -1.58
CA ILE A 154 -7.95 -2.76 -1.38
C ILE A 154 -7.90 -1.99 -0.04
N LEU A 155 -9.01 -1.44 0.46
CA LEU A 155 -9.05 -0.82 1.79
C LEU A 155 -8.72 -1.82 2.89
N HIS A 156 -9.26 -3.04 2.81
CA HIS A 156 -8.91 -4.11 3.72
C HIS A 156 -7.40 -4.45 3.66
N THR A 157 -6.85 -4.55 2.46
CA THR A 157 -5.40 -4.81 2.27
C THR A 157 -4.54 -3.66 2.82
N LEU A 158 -4.99 -2.41 2.67
CA LEU A 158 -4.31 -1.25 3.23
C LEU A 158 -4.34 -1.26 4.76
N ASN A 159 -5.45 -1.66 5.38
CA ASN A 159 -5.52 -1.83 6.82
C ASN A 159 -4.50 -2.84 7.33
N GLN A 160 -4.38 -3.99 6.68
CA GLN A 160 -3.34 -4.98 7.02
C GLN A 160 -1.92 -4.42 6.88
N ALA A 161 -1.68 -3.58 5.86
CA ALA A 161 -0.39 -2.94 5.68
C ALA A 161 -0.10 -1.89 6.78
N TYR A 162 -1.12 -1.17 7.26
CA TYR A 162 -1.00 -0.21 8.35
C TYR A 162 -0.72 -0.92 9.67
N ASP A 163 -1.42 -2.02 9.94
CA ASP A 163 -1.17 -2.86 11.13
C ASP A 163 0.25 -3.42 11.12
N THR A 164 0.70 -3.93 9.97
CA THR A 164 2.07 -4.44 9.80
C THR A 164 3.12 -3.34 10.03
N LEU A 165 2.85 -2.12 9.56
CA LEU A 165 3.73 -0.98 9.84
C LEU A 165 3.78 -0.70 11.33
N TYR A 166 2.64 -0.63 11.99
CA TYR A 166 2.57 -0.38 13.43
C TYR A 166 3.32 -1.44 14.23
N ASP A 167 3.12 -2.72 13.93
CA ASP A 167 3.87 -3.82 14.54
C ASP A 167 5.37 -3.70 14.29
N THR A 168 5.77 -3.27 13.10
CA THR A 168 7.19 -3.05 12.75
C THR A 168 7.80 -1.92 13.60
N LEU A 169 7.03 -0.86 13.84
CA LEU A 169 7.46 0.25 14.69
C LEU A 169 7.63 -0.20 16.16
N LEU A 170 6.75 -1.08 16.64
CA LEU A 170 6.80 -1.64 17.99
C LEU A 170 7.92 -2.66 18.19
N SER A 171 8.33 -3.37 17.13
CA SER A 171 9.25 -4.49 17.23
C SER A 171 10.65 -4.09 17.73
N ASP A 172 11.09 -2.86 17.43
CA ASP A 172 12.39 -2.36 17.90
C ASP A 172 12.40 -2.28 19.44
N VAL A 173 11.35 -1.68 20.03
CA VAL A 173 11.23 -1.57 21.48
C VAL A 173 11.02 -2.94 22.12
N ALA A 174 10.30 -3.83 21.46
CA ALA A 174 10.13 -5.20 21.98
C ALA A 174 11.47 -5.94 22.08
N MET A 175 12.39 -5.73 21.14
CA MET A 175 13.74 -6.31 21.21
C MET A 175 14.57 -5.69 22.34
N ASP A 176 14.53 -4.36 22.52
CA ASP A 176 15.25 -3.67 23.58
C ASP A 176 14.74 -4.11 24.96
N VAL A 177 13.43 -4.12 25.16
CA VAL A 177 12.80 -4.58 26.41
C VAL A 177 13.14 -6.06 26.70
N SER A 178 13.14 -6.92 25.69
CA SER A 178 13.51 -8.32 25.87
C SER A 178 14.97 -8.48 26.32
N SER A 179 15.86 -7.65 25.80
CA SER A 179 17.28 -7.63 26.19
C SER A 179 17.46 -7.13 27.62
N GLU A 180 16.73 -6.08 28.02
CA GLU A 180 16.73 -5.56 29.38
C GLU A 180 16.18 -6.56 30.38
N ILE A 181 15.06 -7.23 30.06
CA ILE A 181 14.48 -8.28 30.88
C ILE A 181 15.48 -9.43 31.08
N ALA A 182 16.13 -9.89 30.00
CA ALA A 182 17.12 -10.95 30.09
C ALA A 182 18.31 -10.55 30.98
N ALA A 183 18.80 -9.31 30.86
CA ALA A 183 19.87 -8.77 31.71
C ALA A 183 19.43 -8.71 33.18
N LEU A 184 18.24 -8.21 33.45
CA LEU A 184 17.67 -8.12 34.80
C LEU A 184 17.48 -9.51 35.43
N GLN A 185 16.95 -10.48 34.66
CA GLN A 185 16.80 -11.87 35.11
C GLN A 185 18.17 -12.48 35.45
N GLY A 186 19.20 -12.21 34.65
CA GLY A 186 20.56 -12.64 34.92
C GLY A 186 21.12 -12.04 36.24
N MET A 187 20.90 -10.75 36.48
CA MET A 187 21.29 -10.09 37.73
C MET A 187 20.55 -10.68 38.94
N LEU A 188 19.23 -10.82 38.85
CA LEU A 188 18.42 -11.39 39.93
C LEU A 188 18.83 -12.83 40.25
N ALA A 189 19.17 -13.63 39.23
CA ALA A 189 19.66 -14.99 39.43
C ALA A 189 21.03 -14.98 40.14
N ASN A 190 21.93 -14.07 39.74
CA ASN A 190 23.27 -13.95 40.35
C ASN A 190 23.20 -13.47 41.80
N ASP A 191 22.22 -12.62 42.13
CA ASP A 191 21.97 -12.11 43.47
C ASP A 191 21.19 -13.12 44.36
N GLY A 192 20.84 -14.30 43.80
CA GLY A 192 20.08 -15.33 44.53
C GLY A 192 18.61 -15.00 44.77
N LEU A 193 18.07 -13.99 44.07
CA LEU A 193 16.70 -13.50 44.26
C LEU A 193 15.66 -14.25 43.41
N THR A 194 16.09 -15.09 42.43
CA THR A 194 15.20 -15.89 41.57
C THR A 194 15.14 -17.35 41.95
N GLY A 195 15.66 -17.74 43.13
CA GLY A 195 15.75 -19.13 43.61
C GLY A 195 15.00 -19.37 44.91
N GLY A 196 13.71 -19.10 44.95
CA GLY A 196 12.84 -19.51 46.05
C GLY A 196 11.84 -20.56 45.59
N ASN A 197 12.15 -21.83 45.76
CA ASN A 197 11.13 -22.88 45.85
C ASN A 197 10.18 -22.49 46.97
N PHE A 198 8.94 -22.17 46.64
CA PHE A 198 7.84 -22.26 47.57
C PHE A 198 7.34 -23.71 47.50
N GLU A 199 7.78 -24.55 48.46
CA GLU A 199 7.02 -25.70 48.92
C GLU A 199 5.71 -25.25 49.56
#